data_7cd43276a2825fda8bdcf8d4c2cee2e8
#
_entry.id   7cd43276a2825fda8bdcf8d4c2cee2e8
#
_cell.length_a   1.000
_cell.length_b   1.000
_cell.length_c   1.000
_cell.angle_alpha   90.00
_cell.angle_beta   90.00
_cell.angle_gamma   90.00
#
_symmetry.space_group_name_H-M   'P 1'
#
loop_
_entity.id
_entity.type
_entity.pdbx_description
1 polymer ?
#
loop_
_entity_poly.entity_id
_entity_poly.type
_entity_poly.pdbx_seq_one_letter_code
_entity_poly.pdbx_strand_id
1 'polypeptide(L)'
;MGVDVKGLALITSKLERYQSLSKSQAIAATNRTAYSVQRYAKKKVRVRSGKLANSIVVWPANSQDAVAVVVPTAAHAPYVEWPTRPHIIRAKRKKVLAARLGFKSVKIDGKSKRKMSYQVFGTEVRHPGTKGYPFMGPAASLGRKTFTEEMEKALAQAGQAIAK
;
A
#
# COMPACT_ATOMS: atom_id res chain seq x y z
N MET A 1 1.62 6.97 61.35
CA MET A 1 2.95 7.40 60.86
C MET A 1 2.90 7.42 59.36
N GLY A 2 2.88 8.59 58.75
CA GLY A 2 2.96 8.70 57.27
C GLY A 2 4.44 8.66 56.85
N VAL A 3 4.80 7.73 55.97
CA VAL A 3 6.14 7.72 55.39
C VAL A 3 6.14 8.69 54.18
N ASP A 4 6.78 9.83 54.38
CA ASP A 4 6.99 10.82 53.33
C ASP A 4 8.18 10.38 52.46
N VAL A 5 7.89 9.82 51.29
CA VAL A 5 8.92 9.37 50.33
C VAL A 5 9.31 10.58 49.47
N LYS A 6 10.34 11.33 49.90
CA LYS A 6 10.93 12.43 49.13
C LYS A 6 11.35 11.92 47.73
N GLY A 7 10.82 12.55 46.66
CA GLY A 7 11.12 12.19 45.27
C GLY A 7 10.06 11.36 44.54
N LEU A 8 9.04 10.86 45.23
CA LEU A 8 7.97 10.08 44.59
C LEU A 8 7.24 10.89 43.51
N ALA A 9 6.94 12.16 43.77
CA ALA A 9 6.30 13.05 42.81
C ALA A 9 7.14 13.28 41.56
N LEU A 10 8.48 13.33 41.69
CA LEU A 10 9.41 13.49 40.56
C LEU A 10 9.45 12.21 39.71
N ILE A 11 9.44 11.04 40.34
CA ILE A 11 9.40 9.75 39.66
C ILE A 11 8.09 9.59 38.87
N THR A 12 6.95 9.92 39.49
CA THR A 12 5.65 9.85 38.84
C THR A 12 5.57 10.77 37.64
N SER A 13 5.99 12.01 37.74
CA SER A 13 5.99 12.96 36.65
C SER A 13 6.93 12.54 35.50
N LYS A 14 8.09 11.98 35.80
CA LYS A 14 8.99 11.41 34.80
C LYS A 14 8.37 10.19 34.10
N LEU A 15 7.65 9.35 34.83
CA LEU A 15 6.97 8.16 34.29
C LEU A 15 5.83 8.55 33.33
N GLU A 16 5.00 9.52 33.72
CA GLU A 16 3.93 10.06 32.88
C GLU A 16 4.47 10.69 31.60
N ARG A 17 5.57 11.44 31.72
CA ARG A 17 6.28 12.01 30.57
C ARG A 17 6.81 10.91 29.66
N TYR A 18 7.39 9.83 30.21
CA TYR A 18 7.84 8.67 29.43
C TYR A 18 6.69 8.03 28.68
N GLN A 19 5.57 7.80 29.32
CA GLN A 19 4.40 7.19 28.72
C GLN A 19 3.88 8.03 27.54
N SER A 20 3.77 9.34 27.69
CA SER A 20 3.31 10.22 26.63
C SER A 20 4.30 10.30 25.45
N LEU A 21 5.60 10.40 25.73
CA LEU A 21 6.64 10.42 24.72
C LEU A 21 6.75 9.10 23.99
N SER A 22 6.77 7.97 24.69
CA SER A 22 6.86 6.65 24.06
C SER A 22 5.66 6.38 23.16
N LYS A 23 4.45 6.76 23.57
CA LYS A 23 3.25 6.65 22.73
C LYS A 23 3.37 7.50 21.45
N SER A 24 3.77 8.74 21.56
CA SER A 24 3.91 9.64 20.40
C SER A 24 5.02 9.16 19.43
N GLN A 25 6.15 8.72 19.98
CA GLN A 25 7.25 8.17 19.19
C GLN A 25 6.88 6.84 18.50
N ALA A 26 6.13 5.97 19.18
CA ALA A 26 5.63 4.72 18.61
C ALA A 26 4.66 4.98 17.43
N ILE A 27 3.74 5.94 17.55
CA ILE A 27 2.86 6.36 16.45
C ILE A 27 3.67 6.90 15.28
N ALA A 28 4.66 7.73 15.54
CA ALA A 28 5.54 8.26 14.51
C ALA A 28 6.33 7.15 13.78
N ALA A 29 6.87 6.17 14.53
CA ALA A 29 7.56 5.00 13.97
C ALA A 29 6.63 4.14 13.11
N THR A 30 5.40 3.90 13.57
CA THR A 30 4.36 3.18 12.81
C THR A 30 4.07 3.88 11.48
N ASN A 31 3.90 5.20 11.50
CA ASN A 31 3.65 5.99 10.29
C ASN A 31 4.84 5.99 9.33
N ARG A 32 6.08 6.15 9.82
CA ARG A 32 7.28 6.06 8.97
C ARG A 32 7.37 4.70 8.28
N THR A 33 7.10 3.62 9.02
CA THR A 33 7.07 2.26 8.45
C THR A 33 5.98 2.12 7.39
N ALA A 34 4.77 2.58 7.64
CA ALA A 34 3.67 2.52 6.68
C ALA A 34 3.98 3.25 5.36
N TYR A 35 4.57 4.44 5.43
CA TYR A 35 5.02 5.16 4.23
C TYR A 35 6.17 4.46 3.51
N SER A 36 7.06 3.78 4.22
CA SER A 36 8.13 2.98 3.63
C SER A 36 7.56 1.77 2.87
N VAL A 37 6.59 1.07 3.46
CA VAL A 37 5.85 -0.03 2.83
C VAL A 37 5.13 0.44 1.56
N GLN A 38 4.41 1.58 1.64
CA GLN A 38 3.74 2.17 0.48
C GLN A 38 4.71 2.45 -0.66
N ARG A 39 5.84 3.10 -0.35
CA ARG A 39 6.86 3.46 -1.33
C ARG A 39 7.44 2.22 -2.01
N TYR A 40 7.72 1.19 -1.24
CA TYR A 40 8.22 -0.08 -1.76
C TYR A 40 7.19 -0.78 -2.63
N ALA A 41 5.93 -0.87 -2.18
CA ALA A 41 4.85 -1.45 -2.95
C ALA A 41 4.66 -0.72 -4.29
N LYS A 42 4.64 0.63 -4.29
CA LYS A 42 4.57 1.44 -5.52
C LYS A 42 5.71 1.17 -6.49
N LYS A 43 6.93 0.96 -5.99
CA LYS A 43 8.10 0.59 -6.79
C LYS A 43 7.96 -0.79 -7.45
N LYS A 44 7.33 -1.74 -6.77
CA LYS A 44 7.15 -3.13 -7.24
C LYS A 44 6.02 -3.28 -8.25
N VAL A 45 5.03 -2.41 -8.23
CA VAL A 45 3.90 -2.45 -9.17
C VAL A 45 4.38 -2.25 -10.61
N ARG A 46 3.96 -3.16 -11.51
CA ARG A 46 4.15 -2.96 -12.95
C ARG A 46 3.29 -1.80 -13.44
N VAL A 47 3.95 -0.75 -13.92
CA VAL A 47 3.26 0.48 -14.35
C VAL A 47 2.90 0.38 -15.83
N ARG A 48 1.58 0.33 -16.14
CA ARG A 48 1.04 0.53 -17.48
C ARG A 48 0.35 1.90 -17.61
N SER A 49 -0.52 2.21 -16.67
CA SER A 49 -1.28 3.47 -16.63
C SER A 49 -1.08 4.25 -15.33
N GLY A 50 -0.30 3.73 -14.40
CA GLY A 50 -0.11 4.32 -13.07
C GLY A 50 -1.30 4.15 -12.10
N LYS A 51 -2.47 3.74 -12.57
CA LYS A 51 -3.69 3.66 -11.73
C LYS A 51 -3.51 2.79 -10.49
N LEU A 52 -2.90 1.61 -10.62
CA LEU A 52 -2.66 0.73 -9.49
C LEU A 52 -1.65 1.32 -8.50
N ALA A 53 -0.54 1.85 -8.98
CA ALA A 53 0.46 2.48 -8.12
C ALA A 53 -0.11 3.67 -7.34
N ASN A 54 -0.92 4.50 -8.01
CA ASN A 54 -1.56 5.67 -7.39
C ASN A 54 -2.68 5.27 -6.41
N SER A 55 -3.28 4.10 -6.57
CA SER A 55 -4.32 3.59 -5.67
C SER A 55 -3.78 3.05 -4.34
N ILE A 56 -2.47 2.87 -4.20
CA ILE A 56 -1.88 2.43 -2.93
C ILE A 56 -1.84 3.62 -1.98
N VAL A 57 -2.70 3.59 -0.99
CA VAL A 57 -2.86 4.65 0.02
C VAL A 57 -2.40 4.18 1.39
N VAL A 58 -2.07 5.14 2.25
CA VAL A 58 -1.79 4.92 3.68
C VAL A 58 -2.87 5.62 4.48
N TRP A 59 -3.46 4.91 5.40
CA TRP A 59 -4.24 5.47 6.49
C TRP A 59 -3.33 5.51 7.71
N PRO A 60 -2.89 6.71 8.13
CA PRO A 60 -1.89 6.82 9.18
C PRO A 60 -2.48 6.51 10.56
N ALA A 61 -1.63 6.00 11.44
CA ALA A 61 -1.92 5.87 12.86
C ALA A 61 -2.13 7.24 13.50
N ASN A 62 -3.04 7.31 14.46
CA ASN A 62 -3.36 8.50 15.23
C ASN A 62 -3.21 8.24 16.74
N SER A 63 -3.54 9.24 17.59
CA SER A 63 -3.44 9.14 19.04
C SER A 63 -4.43 8.18 19.67
N GLN A 64 -5.55 7.89 19.02
CA GLN A 64 -6.59 6.98 19.49
C GLN A 64 -6.30 5.54 19.08
N ASP A 65 -5.86 5.39 17.80
CA ASP A 65 -5.56 4.09 17.20
C ASP A 65 -4.13 4.12 16.64
N ALA A 66 -3.22 3.41 17.30
CA ALA A 66 -1.82 3.31 16.91
C ALA A 66 -1.60 2.39 15.70
N VAL A 67 -2.64 2.12 14.90
CA VAL A 67 -2.61 1.26 13.72
C VAL A 67 -2.55 2.08 12.44
N ALA A 68 -1.52 1.86 11.62
CA ALA A 68 -1.48 2.37 10.26
C ALA A 68 -1.83 1.27 9.26
N VAL A 69 -2.62 1.60 8.25
CA VAL A 69 -3.04 0.65 7.22
C VAL A 69 -2.53 1.08 5.86
N VAL A 70 -1.94 0.14 5.12
CA VAL A 70 -1.50 0.34 3.72
C VAL A 70 -2.34 -0.55 2.83
N VAL A 71 -3.13 0.05 1.94
CA VAL A 71 -4.08 -0.69 1.11
C VAL A 71 -4.12 -0.16 -0.32
N PRO A 72 -4.16 -1.05 -1.33
CA PRO A 72 -4.48 -0.67 -2.71
C PRO A 72 -6.01 -0.56 -2.86
N THR A 73 -6.52 0.61 -3.22
CA THR A 73 -7.97 0.85 -3.40
C THR A 73 -8.50 0.45 -4.78
N ALA A 74 -7.63 0.10 -5.72
CA ALA A 74 -8.04 -0.31 -7.06
C ALA A 74 -8.69 -1.70 -7.03
N ALA A 75 -9.90 -1.84 -7.57
CA ALA A 75 -10.65 -3.11 -7.61
C ALA A 75 -9.91 -4.27 -8.30
N HIS A 76 -8.96 -3.97 -9.19
CA HIS A 76 -8.16 -4.99 -9.87
C HIS A 76 -6.88 -5.38 -9.10
N ALA A 77 -6.56 -4.74 -7.99
CA ALA A 77 -5.35 -5.02 -7.21
C ALA A 77 -5.21 -6.49 -6.78
N PRO A 78 -6.27 -7.18 -6.29
CA PRO A 78 -6.18 -8.59 -5.93
C PRO A 78 -5.80 -9.50 -7.10
N TYR A 79 -6.30 -9.20 -8.31
CA TYR A 79 -6.01 -10.00 -9.52
C TYR A 79 -4.60 -9.77 -10.06
N VAL A 80 -3.91 -8.73 -9.60
CA VAL A 80 -2.49 -8.50 -9.89
C VAL A 80 -1.63 -9.19 -8.84
N GLU A 81 -2.00 -9.10 -7.56
CA GLU A 81 -1.26 -9.71 -6.44
C GLU A 81 -1.24 -11.24 -6.56
N TRP A 82 -2.41 -11.86 -6.79
CA TRP A 82 -2.55 -13.30 -6.85
C TRP A 82 -2.82 -13.80 -8.27
N PRO A 83 -2.40 -15.05 -8.59
CA PRO A 83 -2.73 -15.66 -9.86
C PRO A 83 -4.24 -15.88 -9.99
N THR A 84 -4.77 -15.71 -11.19
CA THR A 84 -6.15 -16.05 -11.50
C THR A 84 -6.23 -17.41 -12.19
N ARG A 85 -7.23 -18.20 -11.83
CA ARG A 85 -7.47 -19.51 -12.47
C ARG A 85 -7.96 -19.34 -13.92
N PRO A 86 -7.75 -20.34 -14.79
CA PRO A 86 -8.38 -20.35 -16.10
C PRO A 86 -9.91 -20.24 -15.98
N HIS A 87 -10.52 -19.40 -16.81
CA HIS A 87 -11.94 -19.16 -16.79
C HIS A 87 -12.46 -18.74 -18.16
N ILE A 88 -13.76 -18.86 -18.34
CA ILE A 88 -14.44 -18.47 -19.58
C ILE A 88 -14.99 -17.05 -19.41
N ILE A 89 -14.62 -16.17 -20.33
CA ILE A 89 -15.16 -14.81 -20.42
C ILE A 89 -16.25 -14.80 -21.48
N ARG A 90 -17.49 -14.43 -21.11
CA ARG A 90 -18.62 -14.30 -22.00
C ARG A 90 -19.02 -12.85 -22.19
N ALA A 91 -19.45 -12.50 -23.39
CA ALA A 91 -19.97 -11.17 -23.69
C ALA A 91 -21.29 -10.93 -22.94
N LYS A 92 -21.36 -9.91 -22.08
CA LYS A 92 -22.56 -9.59 -21.28
C LYS A 92 -23.42 -8.48 -21.90
N ARG A 93 -22.80 -7.41 -22.40
CA ARG A 93 -23.50 -6.21 -22.89
C ARG A 93 -23.37 -6.01 -24.39
N LYS A 94 -22.35 -6.53 -25.02
CA LYS A 94 -22.08 -6.43 -26.45
C LYS A 94 -22.16 -7.82 -27.06
N LYS A 95 -22.52 -7.89 -28.35
CA LYS A 95 -22.62 -9.16 -29.08
C LYS A 95 -21.30 -9.92 -29.16
N VAL A 96 -20.16 -9.21 -29.04
CA VAL A 96 -18.82 -9.82 -29.14
C VAL A 96 -17.84 -9.22 -28.13
N LEU A 97 -16.86 -10.01 -27.75
CA LEU A 97 -15.71 -9.59 -26.97
C LEU A 97 -14.64 -9.00 -27.91
N ALA A 98 -14.10 -7.83 -27.60
CA ALA A 98 -13.04 -7.20 -28.34
C ALA A 98 -12.01 -6.56 -27.42
N ALA A 99 -10.73 -6.76 -27.72
CA ALA A 99 -9.63 -6.06 -27.07
C ALA A 99 -9.15 -4.89 -27.90
N ARG A 100 -8.81 -3.82 -27.22
CA ARG A 100 -8.25 -2.62 -27.82
C ARG A 100 -6.75 -2.82 -28.05
N LEU A 101 -6.31 -2.82 -29.29
CA LEU A 101 -4.90 -3.00 -29.66
C LEU A 101 -4.10 -1.71 -29.73
N GLY A 102 -4.76 -0.56 -29.81
CA GLY A 102 -4.13 0.75 -29.98
C GLY A 102 -4.60 1.51 -31.20
N PHE A 103 -3.84 2.48 -31.64
CA PHE A 103 -4.15 3.29 -32.80
C PHE A 103 -3.33 2.81 -33.99
N LYS A 104 -3.99 2.59 -35.14
CA LYS A 104 -3.34 2.43 -36.44
C LYS A 104 -3.49 3.72 -37.24
N SER A 105 -2.43 4.15 -37.91
CA SER A 105 -2.50 5.24 -38.87
C SER A 105 -3.11 4.72 -40.17
N VAL A 106 -4.18 5.34 -40.61
CA VAL A 106 -4.88 4.98 -41.86
C VAL A 106 -4.91 6.23 -42.74
N LYS A 107 -4.52 6.11 -43.99
CA LYS A 107 -4.67 7.19 -44.99
C LYS A 107 -6.11 7.20 -45.50
N ILE A 108 -6.81 8.31 -45.33
CA ILE A 108 -8.15 8.55 -45.86
C ILE A 108 -8.09 9.90 -46.57
N ASP A 109 -8.42 9.93 -47.86
CA ASP A 109 -8.39 11.13 -48.71
C ASP A 109 -7.04 11.86 -48.67
N GLY A 110 -5.94 11.10 -48.79
CA GLY A 110 -4.57 11.63 -48.76
C GLY A 110 -4.07 12.11 -47.40
N LYS A 111 -4.95 12.17 -46.34
CA LYS A 111 -4.60 12.59 -45.00
C LYS A 111 -4.44 11.39 -44.06
N SER A 112 -3.38 11.40 -43.24
CA SER A 112 -3.16 10.37 -42.22
C SER A 112 -4.10 10.59 -41.02
N LYS A 113 -5.05 9.67 -40.80
CA LYS A 113 -5.95 9.68 -39.65
C LYS A 113 -5.61 8.52 -38.71
N ARG A 114 -5.65 8.76 -37.40
CA ARG A 114 -5.49 7.71 -36.38
C ARG A 114 -6.80 6.99 -36.15
N LYS A 115 -6.89 5.71 -36.55
CA LYS A 115 -8.07 4.86 -36.30
C LYS A 115 -7.75 3.86 -35.18
N MET A 116 -8.71 3.68 -34.26
CA MET A 116 -8.63 2.69 -33.19
C MET A 116 -8.67 1.29 -33.79
N SER A 117 -7.72 0.45 -33.42
CA SER A 117 -7.68 -0.97 -33.80
C SER A 117 -8.21 -1.85 -32.68
N TYR A 118 -9.05 -2.80 -33.03
CA TYR A 118 -9.62 -3.80 -32.15
C TYR A 118 -9.36 -5.19 -32.67
N GLN A 119 -9.12 -6.14 -31.75
CA GLN A 119 -9.16 -7.55 -32.05
C GLN A 119 -10.47 -8.11 -31.49
N VAL A 120 -11.24 -8.75 -32.36
CA VAL A 120 -12.54 -9.37 -32.02
C VAL A 120 -12.29 -10.85 -31.71
N PHE A 121 -12.81 -11.34 -30.59
CA PHE A 121 -12.65 -12.72 -30.12
C PHE A 121 -13.91 -13.57 -30.22
N GLY A 122 -15.06 -12.98 -30.61
CA GLY A 122 -16.35 -13.66 -30.64
C GLY A 122 -17.15 -13.47 -29.35
N THR A 123 -18.11 -14.36 -29.09
CA THR A 123 -19.03 -14.27 -27.93
C THR A 123 -18.43 -14.81 -26.65
N GLU A 124 -17.43 -15.69 -26.76
CA GLU A 124 -16.80 -16.40 -25.65
C GLU A 124 -15.29 -16.51 -25.88
N VAL A 125 -14.51 -16.36 -24.81
CA VAL A 125 -13.06 -16.55 -24.81
C VAL A 125 -12.65 -17.40 -23.62
N ARG A 126 -11.86 -18.43 -23.87
CA ARG A 126 -11.18 -19.20 -22.82
C ARG A 126 -9.94 -18.44 -22.40
N HIS A 127 -9.99 -17.81 -21.22
CA HIS A 127 -8.86 -17.10 -20.64
C HIS A 127 -8.01 -18.08 -19.82
N PRO A 128 -6.70 -18.19 -20.07
CA PRO A 128 -5.84 -19.18 -19.39
C PRO A 128 -5.57 -18.81 -17.91
N GLY A 129 -6.09 -17.70 -17.44
CA GLY A 129 -5.72 -17.11 -16.16
C GLY A 129 -4.53 -16.18 -16.30
N THR A 130 -4.14 -15.55 -15.21
CA THR A 130 -2.96 -14.68 -15.14
C THR A 130 -2.00 -15.18 -14.07
N LYS A 131 -0.71 -15.11 -14.34
CA LYS A 131 0.31 -15.32 -13.34
C LYS A 131 0.30 -14.11 -12.38
N GLY A 132 0.16 -14.34 -11.08
CA GLY A 132 0.23 -13.30 -10.07
C GLY A 132 1.58 -12.57 -10.10
N TYR A 133 1.52 -11.29 -9.78
CA TYR A 133 2.69 -10.45 -9.63
C TYR A 133 2.64 -9.75 -8.27
N PRO A 134 3.11 -10.43 -7.19
CA PRO A 134 2.96 -9.94 -5.83
C PRO A 134 3.78 -8.65 -5.63
N PHE A 135 3.13 -7.62 -5.11
CA PHE A 135 3.73 -6.33 -4.77
C PHE A 135 3.49 -5.96 -3.31
N MET A 136 2.35 -6.36 -2.73
CA MET A 136 2.04 -6.13 -1.31
C MET A 136 2.73 -7.13 -0.39
N GLY A 137 2.80 -8.42 -0.76
CA GLY A 137 3.47 -9.45 0.02
C GLY A 137 4.93 -9.10 0.34
N PRO A 138 5.78 -8.83 -0.66
CA PRO A 138 7.16 -8.38 -0.43
C PRO A 138 7.25 -7.06 0.34
N ALA A 139 6.30 -6.12 0.13
CA ALA A 139 6.27 -4.87 0.87
C ALA A 139 5.93 -5.08 2.36
N ALA A 140 5.02 -6.00 2.67
CA ALA A 140 4.69 -6.36 4.05
C ALA A 140 5.88 -7.03 4.76
N SER A 141 6.63 -7.89 4.07
CA SER A 141 7.84 -8.52 4.62
C SER A 141 8.92 -7.49 4.97
N LEU A 142 9.14 -6.49 4.09
CA LEU A 142 10.01 -5.36 4.39
C LEU A 142 9.47 -4.56 5.58
N GLY A 143 8.16 -4.32 5.63
CA GLY A 143 7.51 -3.56 6.70
C GLY A 143 7.72 -4.16 8.07
N ARG A 144 7.67 -5.50 8.20
CA ARG A 144 7.93 -6.18 9.49
C ARG A 144 9.33 -5.88 10.01
N LYS A 145 10.34 -5.97 9.13
CA LYS A 145 11.73 -5.69 9.51
C LYS A 145 11.93 -4.22 9.91
N THR A 146 11.50 -3.30 9.05
CA THR A 146 11.65 -1.86 9.31
C THR A 146 10.84 -1.38 10.51
N PHE A 147 9.70 -2.02 10.81
CA PHE A 147 8.89 -1.68 11.98
C PHE A 147 9.62 -1.96 13.27
N THR A 148 10.26 -3.13 13.41
CA THR A 148 11.04 -3.46 14.60
C THR A 148 12.17 -2.45 14.81
N GLU A 149 12.96 -2.18 13.76
CA GLU A 149 14.07 -1.22 13.81
C GLU A 149 13.61 0.20 14.18
N GLU A 150 12.50 0.67 13.58
CA GLU A 150 11.95 2.01 13.87
C GLU A 150 11.35 2.11 15.27
N MET A 151 10.75 1.02 15.77
CA MET A 151 10.19 0.96 17.12
C MET A 151 11.29 0.98 18.19
N GLU A 152 12.34 0.19 18.00
CA GLU A 152 13.52 0.19 18.90
C GLU A 152 14.14 1.60 19.00
N LYS A 153 14.34 2.27 17.87
CA LYS A 153 14.84 3.66 17.84
C LYS A 153 13.90 4.61 18.56
N ALA A 154 12.60 4.49 18.35
CA ALA A 154 11.58 5.33 18.95
C ALA A 154 11.58 5.20 20.49
N LEU A 155 11.64 3.98 21.01
CA LEU A 155 11.70 3.73 22.45
C LEU A 155 13.01 4.19 23.07
N ALA A 156 14.13 3.99 22.39
CA ALA A 156 15.43 4.50 22.85
C ALA A 156 15.44 6.04 22.94
N GLN A 157 14.87 6.73 21.95
CA GLN A 157 14.74 8.19 21.95
C GLN A 157 13.87 8.68 23.11
N ALA A 158 12.74 8.01 23.39
CA ALA A 158 11.89 8.33 24.52
C ALA A 158 12.62 8.15 25.87
N GLY A 159 13.41 7.09 26.01
CA GLY A 159 14.24 6.84 27.20
C GLY A 159 15.29 7.91 27.43
N GLN A 160 16.03 8.29 26.36
CA GLN A 160 17.07 9.32 26.42
C GLN A 160 16.51 10.71 26.79
N ALA A 161 15.30 11.03 26.34
CA ALA A 161 14.66 12.32 26.62
C ALA A 161 14.28 12.52 28.10
N ILE A 162 14.25 11.46 28.89
CA ILE A 162 13.89 11.48 30.33
C ILE A 162 15.11 11.36 31.21
N ALA A 163 16.18 10.75 30.69
CA ALA A 163 17.44 10.63 31.41
C ALA A 163 18.16 11.98 31.60
N LYS A 164 17.80 12.96 30.80
CA LYS A 164 18.27 14.37 30.92
C LYS A 164 17.37 15.16 31.87
#